data_a494dd37a04b10b8c5cb729469eb3f86
#
_entry.id   a494dd37a04b10b8c5cb729469eb3f86
#
_cell.length_a   1.000
_cell.length_b   1.000
_cell.length_c   1.000
_cell.angle_alpha   90.00
_cell.angle_beta   90.00
_cell.angle_gamma   90.00
#
_symmetry.space_group_name_H-M   'P 1'
#
loop_
_entity.id
_entity.type
_entity.pdbx_description
1 polymer ?
#
loop_
_entity_poly.entity_id
_entity_poly.type
_entity_poly.pdbx_seq_one_letter_code
_entity_poly.pdbx_strand_id
1 'polypeptide(L)'
;MYKRQYTYATFTDYVITEEKKDGTPITTDYNGKYVPFVPKHTLNIGGEYAITCSPRSIFDRVVFQANYNAAGRIYWTEQNDVSQSFYGTLNWRTNLEIGDAMISFWARNFLNKDYAAFYFETMNKGFMQKGRPMQFGVDLRCRF
;
A
#
# COMPACT_ATOMS: atom_id res chain seq x y z
N MET A 1 7.67 11.98 10.17
CA MET A 1 8.37 10.68 10.37
C MET A 1 8.64 10.04 9.02
N TYR A 2 9.84 9.51 8.80
CA TYR A 2 10.26 8.89 7.55
C TYR A 2 10.70 7.45 7.84
N LYS A 3 10.21 6.48 7.03
CA LYS A 3 10.67 5.09 7.06
C LYS A 3 10.89 4.60 5.63
N ARG A 4 12.04 4.02 5.38
CA ARG A 4 12.36 3.32 4.13
C ARG A 4 12.83 1.91 4.47
N GLN A 5 12.28 0.92 3.79
CA GLN A 5 12.70 -0.47 3.92
C GLN A 5 13.09 -1.00 2.54
N TYR A 6 14.21 -1.71 2.51
CA TYR A 6 14.68 -2.44 1.35
C TYR A 6 14.57 -3.93 1.67
N THR A 7 13.86 -4.67 0.84
CA THR A 7 13.73 -6.12 0.98
C THR A 7 14.22 -6.75 -0.31
N TYR A 8 15.25 -7.59 -0.19
CA TYR A 8 15.76 -8.38 -1.31
C TYR A 8 15.54 -9.85 -0.96
N ALA A 9 14.50 -10.43 -1.54
CA ALA A 9 14.16 -11.84 -1.33
C ALA A 9 14.10 -12.54 -2.69
N THR A 10 14.97 -13.54 -2.87
CA THR A 10 15.02 -14.40 -4.05
C THR A 10 15.01 -15.85 -3.61
N PHE A 11 14.55 -16.72 -4.49
CA PHE A 11 14.64 -18.16 -4.27
C PHE A 11 16.09 -18.64 -4.39
N THR A 12 16.45 -19.58 -3.53
CA THR A 12 17.70 -20.33 -3.56
C THR A 12 17.37 -21.81 -3.42
N ASP A 13 17.93 -22.65 -4.28
CA ASP A 13 17.70 -24.10 -4.32
C ASP A 13 16.21 -24.51 -4.45
N TYR A 14 15.44 -23.69 -5.20
CA TYR A 14 14.04 -23.96 -5.45
C TYR A 14 13.82 -24.45 -6.87
N VAL A 15 13.70 -25.76 -7.01
CA VAL A 15 13.47 -26.47 -8.28
C VAL A 15 12.28 -27.38 -8.12
N ILE A 16 11.29 -27.26 -9.00
CA ILE A 16 10.11 -28.11 -9.02
C ILE A 16 10.21 -29.05 -10.22
N THR A 17 10.01 -30.34 -9.99
CA THR A 17 9.88 -31.34 -11.04
C THR A 17 8.47 -31.87 -11.05
N GLU A 18 7.73 -31.64 -12.13
CA GLU A 18 6.38 -32.15 -12.36
C GLU A 18 6.40 -33.23 -13.45
N GLU A 19 5.57 -34.26 -13.32
CA GLU A 19 5.37 -35.28 -14.35
C GLU A 19 4.21 -34.87 -15.27
N LYS A 20 4.48 -34.83 -16.57
CA LYS A 20 3.39 -34.73 -17.56
C LYS A 20 2.53 -35.99 -17.60
N LYS A 21 1.34 -35.88 -18.15
CA LYS A 21 0.44 -37.02 -18.39
C LYS A 21 1.06 -38.14 -19.26
N ASP A 22 2.11 -37.83 -19.98
CA ASP A 22 2.89 -38.77 -20.84
C ASP A 22 4.09 -39.36 -20.11
N GLY A 23 4.27 -39.07 -18.79
CA GLY A 23 5.37 -39.60 -17.98
C GLY A 23 6.68 -38.82 -18.12
N THR A 24 6.74 -37.75 -18.92
CA THR A 24 7.97 -36.95 -19.07
C THR A 24 8.10 -35.93 -17.92
N PRO A 25 9.26 -35.87 -17.24
CA PRO A 25 9.45 -34.87 -16.18
C PRO A 25 9.69 -33.48 -16.79
N ILE A 26 9.01 -32.48 -16.23
CA ILE A 26 9.30 -31.05 -16.47
C ILE A 26 9.96 -30.51 -15.23
N THR A 27 11.19 -30.06 -15.35
CA THR A 27 11.89 -29.37 -14.29
C THR A 27 11.86 -27.88 -14.51
N THR A 28 11.30 -27.13 -13.54
CA THR A 28 11.30 -25.68 -13.54
C THR A 28 12.22 -25.16 -12.44
N ASP A 29 13.21 -24.37 -12.84
CA ASP A 29 14.16 -23.75 -11.93
C ASP A 29 13.72 -22.31 -11.62
N TYR A 30 13.51 -22.03 -10.34
CA TYR A 30 13.10 -20.71 -9.83
C TYR A 30 14.27 -19.95 -9.17
N ASN A 31 15.47 -20.50 -9.17
CA ASN A 31 16.63 -19.89 -8.52
C ASN A 31 16.88 -18.47 -9.08
N GLY A 32 17.16 -17.53 -8.18
CA GLY A 32 17.39 -16.13 -8.51
C GLY A 32 16.14 -15.33 -8.85
N LYS A 33 14.96 -15.95 -8.98
CA LYS A 33 13.69 -15.23 -9.12
C LYS A 33 13.25 -14.63 -7.79
N TYR A 34 12.51 -13.53 -7.86
CA TYR A 34 12.01 -12.86 -6.66
C TYR A 34 10.86 -13.65 -6.03
N VAL A 35 10.86 -13.69 -4.70
CA VAL A 35 9.76 -14.28 -3.93
C VAL A 35 8.48 -13.49 -4.19
N PRO A 36 7.37 -14.14 -4.57
CA PRO A 36 6.09 -13.50 -4.81
C PRO A 36 5.57 -12.74 -3.58
N PHE A 37 4.73 -11.74 -3.82
CA PHE A 37 4.05 -10.90 -2.81
C PHE A 37 4.97 -10.01 -1.96
N VAL A 38 6.26 -10.03 -2.20
CA VAL A 38 7.23 -9.21 -1.47
C VAL A 38 7.62 -8.00 -2.32
N PRO A 39 7.32 -6.77 -1.89
CA PRO A 39 7.76 -5.57 -2.60
C PRO A 39 9.28 -5.41 -2.49
N LYS A 40 9.94 -5.05 -3.60
CA LYS A 40 11.39 -4.81 -3.61
C LYS A 40 11.83 -3.73 -2.63
N HIS A 41 10.99 -2.74 -2.40
CA HIS A 41 11.20 -1.67 -1.41
C HIS A 41 9.86 -1.08 -1.00
N THR A 42 9.82 -0.52 0.18
CA THR A 42 8.71 0.27 0.68
C THR A 42 9.19 1.63 1.13
N LEU A 43 8.35 2.63 0.95
CA LEU A 43 8.60 3.99 1.40
C LEU A 43 7.37 4.50 2.14
N ASN A 44 7.59 5.04 3.33
CA ASN A 44 6.58 5.74 4.09
C ASN A 44 7.15 7.09 4.52
N ILE A 45 6.50 8.17 4.11
CA ILE A 45 6.83 9.54 4.50
C ILE A 45 5.58 10.17 5.04
N GLY A 46 5.64 10.64 6.30
CA GLY A 46 4.53 11.34 6.94
C GLY A 46 4.99 12.63 7.59
N GLY A 47 4.13 13.63 7.55
CA GLY A 47 4.32 14.92 8.19
C GLY A 47 3.04 15.40 8.84
N GLU A 48 3.20 16.18 9.89
CA GLU A 48 2.14 16.87 10.60
C GLU A 48 2.54 18.34 10.79
N TYR A 49 1.58 19.22 10.58
CA TYR A 49 1.72 20.64 10.85
C TYR A 49 0.51 21.12 11.65
N ALA A 50 0.76 21.67 12.82
CA ALA A 50 -0.26 22.15 13.73
C ALA A 50 -0.18 23.69 13.89
N ILE A 51 -1.32 24.35 13.79
CA ILE A 51 -1.48 25.78 13.97
C ILE A 51 -2.37 25.99 15.20
N THR A 52 -1.85 26.66 16.23
CA THR A 52 -2.68 27.18 17.34
C THR A 52 -3.34 28.48 16.89
N CYS A 53 -4.64 28.56 16.98
CA CYS A 53 -5.38 29.71 16.51
C CYS A 53 -5.45 30.81 17.57
N SER A 54 -5.76 32.04 17.15
CA SER A 54 -5.96 33.18 18.07
C SER A 54 -7.19 32.96 18.96
N PRO A 55 -7.22 33.50 20.20
CA PRO A 55 -8.39 33.44 21.10
C PRO A 55 -9.69 34.02 20.52
N ARG A 56 -9.59 34.77 19.42
CA ARG A 56 -10.75 35.28 18.66
C ARG A 56 -11.27 34.35 17.59
N SER A 57 -10.54 33.24 17.32
CA SER A 57 -10.95 32.23 16.33
C SER A 57 -12.00 31.29 16.90
N ILE A 58 -12.85 30.74 16.04
CA ILE A 58 -13.80 29.67 16.39
C ILE A 58 -13.01 28.38 16.69
N PHE A 59 -11.84 28.19 16.05
CA PHE A 59 -10.99 27.01 16.21
C PHE A 59 -9.87 27.32 17.19
N ASP A 60 -9.61 26.40 18.09
CA ASP A 60 -8.47 26.45 19.02
C ASP A 60 -7.19 26.01 18.32
N ARG A 61 -7.30 24.97 17.53
CA ARG A 61 -6.17 24.37 16.82
C ARG A 61 -6.60 23.73 15.51
N VAL A 62 -5.75 23.86 14.51
CA VAL A 62 -5.88 23.18 13.21
C VAL A 62 -4.65 22.33 12.99
N VAL A 63 -4.85 21.03 12.71
CA VAL A 63 -3.78 20.07 12.48
C VAL A 63 -3.90 19.47 11.10
N PHE A 64 -2.88 19.66 10.28
CA PHE A 64 -2.74 19.05 8.96
C PHE A 64 -1.83 17.85 9.04
N GLN A 65 -2.26 16.74 8.51
CA GLN A 65 -1.49 15.50 8.42
C GLN A 65 -1.46 15.02 6.98
N ALA A 66 -0.30 14.65 6.50
CA ALA A 66 -0.14 14.01 5.20
C ALA A 66 0.77 12.80 5.34
N ASN A 67 0.41 11.72 4.64
CA ASN A 67 1.19 10.50 4.64
C ASN A 67 1.23 9.90 3.22
N TYR A 68 2.43 9.73 2.69
CA TYR A 68 2.70 9.07 1.43
C TYR A 68 3.25 7.68 1.67
N ASN A 69 2.56 6.66 1.16
CA ASN A 69 2.96 5.27 1.22
C ASN A 69 3.23 4.78 -0.19
N ALA A 70 4.39 4.18 -0.41
CA ALA A 70 4.73 3.62 -1.70
C ALA A 70 5.33 2.23 -1.57
N ALA A 71 5.05 1.40 -2.57
CA ALA A 71 5.61 0.07 -2.72
C ALA A 71 6.31 -0.05 -4.08
N GLY A 72 7.48 -0.65 -4.08
CA GLY A 72 8.22 -1.01 -5.27
C GLY A 72 7.54 -2.14 -6.02
N ARG A 73 8.20 -2.63 -7.06
CA ARG A 73 7.65 -3.74 -7.84
C ARG A 73 7.38 -4.95 -6.94
N ILE A 74 6.21 -5.55 -7.12
CA ILE A 74 5.76 -6.78 -6.49
C ILE A 74 5.53 -7.79 -7.60
N TYR A 75 6.13 -8.96 -7.52
CA TYR A 75 5.81 -10.09 -8.39
C TYR A 75 4.70 -10.92 -7.75
N TRP A 76 3.80 -11.44 -8.56
CA TRP A 76 2.65 -12.20 -8.09
C TRP A 76 2.81 -13.71 -8.28
N THR A 77 3.72 -14.11 -9.17
CA THR A 77 3.98 -15.49 -9.57
C THR A 77 5.44 -15.86 -9.30
N GLU A 78 5.70 -17.15 -9.14
CA GLU A 78 7.06 -17.68 -8.93
C GLU A 78 7.92 -17.50 -10.19
N GLN A 79 7.30 -17.51 -11.40
CA GLN A 79 7.97 -17.24 -12.67
C GLN A 79 8.37 -15.76 -12.83
N ASN A 80 7.80 -14.87 -12.01
CA ASN A 80 7.95 -13.42 -12.10
C ASN A 80 7.45 -12.80 -13.42
N ASP A 81 6.52 -13.44 -14.08
CA ASP A 81 5.90 -12.97 -15.34
C ASP A 81 4.77 -11.97 -15.09
N VAL A 82 4.07 -12.08 -13.96
CA VAL A 82 3.03 -11.13 -13.55
C VAL A 82 3.52 -10.26 -12.40
N SER A 83 3.42 -8.96 -12.56
CA SER A 83 3.87 -8.01 -11.53
C SER A 83 3.04 -6.75 -11.47
N GLN A 84 3.00 -6.14 -10.27
CA GLN A 84 2.57 -4.77 -10.04
C GLN A 84 3.80 -3.85 -10.10
N SER A 85 3.78 -2.85 -10.96
CA SER A 85 4.80 -1.81 -10.98
C SER A 85 4.76 -0.94 -9.72
N PHE A 86 5.80 -0.14 -9.50
CA PHE A 86 5.84 0.84 -8.42
C PHE A 86 4.54 1.66 -8.38
N TYR A 87 3.98 1.81 -7.19
CA TYR A 87 2.85 2.70 -6.93
C TYR A 87 2.99 3.40 -5.59
N GLY A 88 2.32 4.53 -5.45
CA GLY A 88 2.24 5.27 -4.20
C GLY A 88 0.87 5.88 -4.00
N THR A 89 0.44 5.95 -2.76
CA THR A 89 -0.82 6.54 -2.33
C THR A 89 -0.56 7.67 -1.36
N LEU A 90 -1.25 8.79 -1.53
CA LEU A 90 -1.24 9.92 -0.63
C LEU A 90 -2.51 9.89 0.22
N ASN A 91 -2.33 9.94 1.54
CA ASN A 91 -3.42 10.12 2.49
C ASN A 91 -3.27 11.48 3.16
N TRP A 92 -4.40 12.11 3.42
CA TRP A 92 -4.45 13.42 4.03
C TRP A 92 -5.53 13.47 5.10
N ARG A 93 -5.28 14.26 6.16
CA ARG A 93 -6.26 14.52 7.22
C ARG A 93 -6.07 15.96 7.73
N THR A 94 -7.17 16.65 7.96
CA THR A 94 -7.19 17.92 8.68
C THR A 94 -8.13 17.80 9.88
N ASN A 95 -7.63 18.10 11.06
CA ASN A 95 -8.41 18.15 12.29
C ASN A 95 -8.62 19.60 12.68
N LEU A 96 -9.87 19.96 12.98
CA LEU A 96 -10.31 21.24 13.53
C LEU A 96 -10.75 21.00 14.96
N GLU A 97 -10.03 21.55 15.92
CA GLU A 97 -10.32 21.42 17.35
C GLU A 97 -11.07 22.66 17.84
N ILE A 98 -12.20 22.44 18.56
CA ILE A 98 -13.10 23.47 19.09
C ILE A 98 -13.51 23.03 20.50
N GLY A 99 -12.88 23.54 21.57
CA GLY A 99 -13.14 23.10 22.94
C GLY A 99 -13.03 21.59 23.06
N ASP A 100 -14.10 20.95 23.50
CA ASP A 100 -14.17 19.47 23.64
C ASP A 100 -14.59 18.75 22.36
N ALA A 101 -14.80 19.47 21.27
CA ALA A 101 -15.18 18.92 19.98
C ALA A 101 -14.03 18.93 18.98
N MET A 102 -13.99 17.93 18.09
CA MET A 102 -13.05 17.85 16.97
C MET A 102 -13.79 17.41 15.71
N ILE A 103 -13.59 18.14 14.63
CA ILE A 103 -14.04 17.80 13.29
C ILE A 103 -12.82 17.40 12.47
N SER A 104 -12.85 16.23 11.85
CA SER A 104 -11.76 15.74 11.02
C SER A 104 -12.25 15.52 9.59
N PHE A 105 -11.59 16.13 8.64
CA PHE A 105 -11.72 15.81 7.21
C PHE A 105 -10.57 14.90 6.80
N TRP A 106 -10.88 13.86 6.06
CA TRP A 106 -9.84 12.95 5.60
C TRP A 106 -10.06 12.48 4.16
N ALA A 107 -8.95 12.20 3.49
CA ALA A 107 -8.92 11.56 2.19
C ALA A 107 -7.86 10.45 2.17
N ARG A 108 -8.22 9.30 1.61
CA ARG A 108 -7.33 8.17 1.36
C ARG A 108 -7.14 7.98 -0.13
N ASN A 109 -5.94 7.60 -0.53
CA ASN A 109 -5.57 7.51 -1.94
C ASN A 109 -5.98 8.78 -2.72
N PHE A 110 -5.63 9.96 -2.17
CA PHE A 110 -6.05 11.28 -2.67
C PHE A 110 -5.67 11.52 -4.13
N LEU A 111 -4.59 10.89 -4.61
CA LEU A 111 -4.18 10.94 -6.01
C LEU A 111 -4.94 9.96 -6.90
N ASN A 112 -5.90 9.22 -6.35
CA ASN A 112 -6.71 8.20 -7.03
C ASN A 112 -5.85 7.22 -7.84
N LYS A 113 -4.73 6.76 -7.28
CA LYS A 113 -3.82 5.86 -7.97
C LYS A 113 -4.43 4.47 -8.08
N ASP A 114 -4.54 3.96 -9.31
CA ASP A 114 -4.89 2.57 -9.57
C ASP A 114 -3.68 1.67 -9.32
N TYR A 115 -3.90 0.55 -8.62
CA TYR A 115 -2.92 -0.48 -8.37
C TYR A 115 -3.60 -1.83 -8.12
N ALA A 116 -2.89 -2.93 -8.35
CA ALA A 116 -3.31 -4.25 -7.93
C ALA A 116 -2.93 -4.43 -6.45
N ALA A 117 -3.92 -4.69 -5.60
CA ALA A 117 -3.70 -5.01 -4.19
C ALA A 117 -3.35 -6.47 -3.99
N PHE A 118 -3.86 -7.33 -4.87
CA PHE A 118 -3.63 -8.77 -4.83
C PHE A 118 -3.87 -9.38 -6.21
N TYR A 119 -3.14 -10.46 -6.53
CA TYR A 119 -3.31 -11.26 -7.73
C TYR A 119 -3.04 -12.72 -7.41
N PHE A 120 -3.81 -13.62 -8.00
CA PHE A 120 -3.57 -15.06 -7.94
C PHE A 120 -4.06 -15.74 -9.21
N GLU A 121 -3.52 -16.91 -9.47
CA GLU A 121 -3.91 -17.76 -10.60
C GLU A 121 -4.52 -19.05 -10.11
N THR A 122 -5.61 -19.46 -10.75
CA THR A 122 -6.22 -20.77 -10.55
C THR A 122 -6.95 -21.20 -11.82
N MET A 123 -6.96 -22.50 -12.12
CA MET A 123 -7.61 -23.08 -13.32
C MET A 123 -7.18 -22.37 -14.62
N ASN A 124 -5.91 -22.02 -14.76
CA ASN A 124 -5.33 -21.27 -15.90
C ASN A 124 -5.99 -19.90 -16.14
N LYS A 125 -6.54 -19.27 -15.09
CA LYS A 125 -7.10 -17.92 -15.13
C LYS A 125 -6.48 -17.07 -14.03
N GLY A 126 -6.13 -15.83 -14.39
CA GLY A 126 -5.64 -14.82 -13.45
C GLY A 126 -6.81 -14.02 -12.86
N PHE A 127 -6.76 -13.81 -11.54
CA PHE A 127 -7.73 -13.00 -10.79
C PHE A 127 -6.99 -11.87 -10.10
N MET A 128 -7.46 -10.65 -10.29
CA MET A 128 -6.84 -9.45 -9.71
C MET A 128 -7.83 -8.69 -8.85
N GLN A 129 -7.43 -8.36 -7.65
CA GLN A 129 -8.13 -7.42 -6.79
C GLN A 129 -7.49 -6.04 -6.93
N LYS A 130 -8.28 -5.05 -7.34
CA LYS A 130 -7.83 -3.65 -7.38
C LYS A 130 -7.72 -3.09 -5.97
N GLY A 131 -6.76 -2.20 -5.77
CA GLY A 131 -6.66 -1.38 -4.58
C GLY A 131 -7.86 -0.44 -4.44
N ARG A 132 -8.05 0.10 -3.23
CA ARG A 132 -9.15 1.03 -2.98
C ARG A 132 -8.94 2.33 -3.77
N PRO A 133 -9.96 2.82 -4.48
CA PRO A 133 -9.92 4.12 -5.13
C PRO A 133 -9.85 5.25 -4.09
N MET A 134 -9.83 6.48 -4.54
CA MET A 134 -9.93 7.64 -3.66
C MET A 134 -11.17 7.56 -2.78
N GLN A 135 -11.00 7.76 -1.49
CA GLN A 135 -12.05 7.82 -0.49
C GLN A 135 -11.87 9.09 0.33
N PHE A 136 -12.96 9.70 0.74
CA PHE A 136 -12.95 10.86 1.64
C PHE A 136 -14.10 10.76 2.63
N GLY A 137 -13.98 11.44 3.75
CA GLY A 137 -15.01 11.46 4.77
C GLY A 137 -14.76 12.52 5.82
N VAL A 138 -15.73 12.61 6.74
CA VAL A 138 -15.72 13.51 7.89
C VAL A 138 -15.98 12.70 9.15
N ASP A 139 -15.17 12.89 10.17
CA ASP A 139 -15.37 12.33 11.50
C ASP A 139 -15.69 13.46 12.48
N LEU A 140 -16.64 13.24 13.35
CA LEU A 140 -16.97 14.12 14.48
C LEU A 140 -16.66 13.39 15.79
N ARG A 141 -15.96 14.06 16.68
CA ARG A 141 -15.65 13.55 18.02
C ARG A 141 -15.98 14.61 19.07
N CYS A 142 -16.74 14.23 20.09
CA CYS A 142 -16.99 15.06 21.27
C CYS A 142 -16.53 14.30 22.51
N ARG A 143 -15.94 15.01 23.49
CA ARG A 143 -15.66 14.49 24.82
C ARG A 143 -16.74 15.02 25.74
N PHE A 144 -17.27 14.12 26.58
CA PHE A 144 -18.27 14.46 27.60
C PHE A 144 -17.64 14.27 28.98
#